data_c16320dc0f6ceb8a7fb2e34c09bafc37
#
_entry.id   c16320dc0f6ceb8a7fb2e34c09bafc37
#
_cell.length_a   1.000
_cell.length_b   1.000
_cell.length_c   1.000
_cell.angle_alpha   90.00
_cell.angle_beta   90.00
_cell.angle_gamma   90.00
#
_symmetry.space_group_name_H-M   'P 1'
#
loop_
_entity.id
_entity.type
_entity.pdbx_description
1 polymer ?
#
loop_
_entity_poly.entity_id
_entity_poly.type
_entity_poly.pdbx_seq_one_letter_code
_entity_poly.pdbx_strand_id
1 'polypeptide(L)'
;MRAEKTLGIIVNSNRYFGFVEKLADAALGQEKQVRIHLLGSGCEFIKTDACTRLCRLAQMTLCALTAQQNAAKPFDRHQPGVVVVPPQELSLILQDCYRYVVF
;
A
#
# COMPACT_ATOMS: atom_id res chain seq x y z
N MET A 1 13.65 4.03 -14.51
CA MET A 1 13.27 2.93 -15.39
C MET A 1 12.09 2.16 -14.79
N ARG A 2 11.07 1.94 -15.58
CA ARG A 2 9.89 1.23 -15.09
C ARG A 2 10.18 -0.26 -14.96
N ALA A 3 9.86 -0.83 -13.80
CA ALA A 3 10.01 -2.26 -13.58
C ALA A 3 8.83 -2.99 -14.21
N GLU A 4 9.08 -3.77 -15.25
CA GLU A 4 8.04 -4.48 -15.99
C GLU A 4 7.28 -5.51 -15.13
N LYS A 5 7.85 -5.87 -13.98
CA LYS A 5 7.27 -6.86 -13.09
C LYS A 5 6.72 -6.26 -11.80
N THR A 6 6.48 -4.95 -11.77
CA THR A 6 5.94 -4.30 -10.58
C THR A 6 4.42 -4.24 -10.63
N LEU A 7 3.78 -4.82 -9.64
CA LEU A 7 2.34 -4.73 -9.45
C LEU A 7 2.05 -3.67 -8.40
N GLY A 8 1.17 -2.72 -8.75
CA GLY A 8 0.67 -1.73 -7.81
C GLY A 8 -0.64 -2.17 -7.21
N ILE A 9 -0.78 -2.06 -5.89
CA ILE A 9 -2.02 -2.33 -5.18
C ILE A 9 -2.41 -1.06 -4.44
N ILE A 10 -3.51 -0.45 -4.86
CA ILE A 10 -4.03 0.77 -4.27
C ILE A 10 -5.17 0.39 -3.35
N VAL A 11 -5.02 0.64 -2.06
CA VAL A 11 -6.01 0.25 -1.05
C VAL A 11 -6.72 1.51 -0.57
N ASN A 12 -7.92 1.73 -1.11
CA ASN A 12 -8.74 2.90 -0.82
C ASN A 12 -9.87 2.59 0.17
N SER A 13 -10.12 1.34 0.48
CA SER A 13 -11.18 0.96 1.42
C SER A 13 -10.67 -0.10 2.40
N ASN A 14 -11.38 -0.24 3.51
CA ASN A 14 -11.05 -1.24 4.53
C ASN A 14 -11.82 -2.55 4.37
N ARG A 15 -12.49 -2.76 3.21
CA ARG A 15 -13.37 -3.90 3.00
C ARG A 15 -12.68 -5.13 2.45
N TYR A 16 -11.50 -4.97 1.84
CA TYR A 16 -10.92 -6.02 1.01
C TYR A 16 -9.50 -6.41 1.44
N PHE A 17 -9.17 -6.24 2.71
CA PHE A 17 -7.82 -6.51 3.19
C PHE A 17 -7.38 -7.96 2.95
N GLY A 18 -8.30 -8.91 3.05
CA GLY A 18 -7.98 -10.31 2.76
C GLY A 18 -7.58 -10.51 1.30
N PHE A 19 -8.25 -9.84 0.38
CA PHE A 19 -7.90 -9.89 -1.04
C PHE A 19 -6.57 -9.19 -1.32
N VAL A 20 -6.31 -8.07 -0.64
CA VAL A 20 -5.03 -7.36 -0.76
C VAL A 20 -3.89 -8.30 -0.38
N GLU A 21 -4.02 -8.98 0.75
CA GLU A 21 -3.01 -9.91 1.22
C GLU A 21 -2.79 -11.06 0.24
N LYS A 22 -3.86 -11.68 -0.24
CA LYS A 22 -3.77 -12.79 -1.18
C LYS A 22 -3.13 -12.38 -2.50
N LEU A 23 -3.51 -11.21 -3.02
CA LEU A 23 -2.96 -10.72 -4.27
C LEU A 23 -1.47 -10.41 -4.13
N ALA A 24 -1.09 -9.75 -3.04
CA ALA A 24 0.31 -9.44 -2.78
C ALA A 24 1.14 -10.73 -2.66
N ASP A 25 0.65 -11.71 -1.91
CA ASP A 25 1.35 -12.98 -1.76
C ASP A 25 1.49 -13.71 -3.09
N ALA A 26 0.46 -13.71 -3.92
CA ALA A 26 0.50 -14.35 -5.22
C ALA A 26 1.54 -13.69 -6.13
N ALA A 27 1.58 -12.37 -6.14
CA ALA A 27 2.55 -11.63 -6.96
C ALA A 27 3.98 -11.86 -6.48
N LEU A 28 4.20 -11.82 -5.17
CA LEU A 28 5.51 -12.08 -4.60
C LEU A 28 5.97 -13.52 -4.88
N GLY A 29 5.05 -14.47 -4.84
CA GLY A 29 5.34 -15.86 -5.16
C GLY A 29 5.75 -16.06 -6.62
N GLN A 30 5.40 -15.14 -7.50
CA GLN A 30 5.80 -15.15 -8.90
C GLN A 30 7.03 -14.26 -9.16
N GLU A 31 7.74 -13.90 -8.11
CA GLU A 31 8.94 -13.06 -8.17
C GLU A 31 8.68 -11.66 -8.71
N LYS A 32 7.46 -11.16 -8.59
CA LYS A 32 7.13 -9.80 -8.96
C LYS A 32 7.42 -8.86 -7.82
N GLN A 33 7.73 -7.61 -8.16
CA GLN A 33 7.80 -6.55 -7.17
C GLN A 33 6.40 -6.04 -6.91
N VAL A 34 6.12 -5.69 -5.65
CA VAL A 34 4.80 -5.22 -5.23
C VAL A 34 4.95 -3.87 -4.55
N ARG A 35 4.12 -2.91 -4.97
CA ARG A 35 3.99 -1.61 -4.30
C ARG A 35 2.56 -1.47 -3.80
N ILE A 36 2.41 -1.23 -2.51
CA ILE A 36 1.10 -1.06 -1.88
C ILE A 36 0.99 0.38 -1.41
N HIS A 37 -0.08 1.06 -1.85
CA HIS A 37 -0.33 2.44 -1.46
C HIS A 37 -1.67 2.52 -0.74
N LEU A 38 -1.65 3.07 0.48
CA LEU A 38 -2.82 3.13 1.35
C LEU A 38 -3.38 4.55 1.37
N LEU A 39 -4.68 4.69 1.11
CA LEU A 39 -5.38 5.96 1.21
C LEU A 39 -6.81 5.72 1.66
N GLY A 40 -7.51 6.78 2.07
CA GLY A 40 -8.87 6.65 2.58
C GLY A 40 -8.92 5.73 3.78
N SER A 41 -10.00 4.97 3.89
CA SER A 41 -10.13 3.98 4.96
C SER A 41 -9.19 2.79 4.78
N GLY A 42 -8.55 2.66 3.61
CA GLY A 42 -7.50 1.68 3.39
C GLY A 42 -6.28 1.89 4.29
N CYS A 43 -6.10 3.11 4.82
CA CYS A 43 -5.02 3.39 5.77
C CYS A 43 -5.10 2.53 7.03
N GLU A 44 -6.26 2.00 7.35
CA GLU A 44 -6.44 1.09 8.49
C GLU A 44 -5.68 -0.22 8.31
N PHE A 45 -5.25 -0.55 7.10
CA PHE A 45 -4.45 -1.74 6.83
C PHE A 45 -3.16 -1.75 7.65
N ILE A 46 -2.65 -0.58 8.01
CA ILE A 46 -1.41 -0.44 8.78
C ILE A 46 -1.52 -1.11 10.17
N LYS A 47 -2.74 -1.31 10.65
CA LYS A 47 -2.98 -1.94 11.96
C LYS A 47 -3.05 -3.46 11.89
N THR A 48 -2.94 -4.04 10.71
CA THR A 48 -3.09 -5.48 10.54
C THR A 48 -1.75 -6.21 10.61
N ASP A 49 -1.82 -7.48 10.99
CA ASP A 49 -0.63 -8.34 10.98
C ASP A 49 -0.11 -8.54 9.53
N ALA A 50 -1.03 -8.57 8.58
CA ALA A 50 -0.65 -8.66 7.17
C ALA A 50 0.25 -7.49 6.74
N CYS A 51 -0.05 -6.29 7.22
CA CYS A 51 0.78 -5.13 6.93
C CYS A 51 2.20 -5.29 7.50
N THR A 52 2.30 -5.76 8.74
CA THR A 52 3.60 -5.97 9.38
C THR A 52 4.45 -6.97 8.59
N ARG A 53 3.82 -7.99 8.05
CA ARG A 53 4.51 -8.99 7.24
C ARG A 53 4.86 -8.45 5.85
N LEU A 54 3.89 -7.83 5.19
CA LEU A 54 4.06 -7.39 3.80
C LEU A 54 4.99 -6.20 3.64
N CYS A 55 5.08 -5.33 4.64
CA CYS A 55 5.96 -4.16 4.54
C CYS A 55 7.45 -4.53 4.48
N ARG A 56 7.79 -5.77 4.80
CA ARG A 56 9.15 -6.29 4.67
C ARG A 56 9.42 -6.86 3.28
N LEU A 57 8.36 -7.22 2.56
CA LEU A 57 8.45 -7.91 1.26
C LEU A 57 8.08 -7.00 0.09
N ALA A 58 7.34 -5.94 0.34
CA ALA A 58 6.84 -5.03 -0.66
C ALA A 58 7.14 -3.59 -0.23
N GLN A 59 7.16 -2.68 -1.20
CA GLN A 59 7.22 -1.26 -0.89
C GLN A 59 5.83 -0.79 -0.48
N MET A 60 5.72 -0.18 0.69
CA MET A 60 4.43 0.27 1.20
C MET A 60 4.47 1.76 1.51
N THR A 61 3.49 2.49 0.99
CA THR A 61 3.35 3.91 1.20
C THR A 61 1.97 4.25 1.75
N LEU A 62 1.86 5.40 2.38
CA LEU A 62 0.64 5.85 3.02
C LEU A 62 0.42 7.31 2.63
N CYS A 63 -0.80 7.64 2.19
CA CYS A 63 -1.12 9.02 1.83
C CYS A 63 -1.26 9.87 3.10
N ALA A 64 -0.39 10.86 3.23
CA ALA A 64 -0.35 11.71 4.42
C ALA A 64 -1.65 12.47 4.65
N LEU A 65 -2.22 13.02 3.57
CA LEU A 65 -3.46 13.80 3.66
C LEU A 65 -4.62 12.94 4.13
N THR A 66 -4.78 11.78 3.52
CA THR A 66 -5.89 10.89 3.85
C THR A 66 -5.74 10.30 5.24
N ALA A 67 -4.53 10.00 5.65
CA ALA A 67 -4.27 9.49 6.98
C ALA A 67 -4.68 10.50 8.05
N GLN A 68 -4.39 11.79 7.84
CA GLN A 68 -4.78 12.84 8.76
C GLN A 68 -6.30 13.02 8.81
N GLN A 69 -6.97 12.94 7.67
CA GLN A 69 -8.42 13.11 7.58
C GLN A 69 -9.19 11.99 8.25
N ASN A 70 -8.65 10.79 8.23
CA ASN A 70 -9.33 9.61 8.79
C ASN A 70 -8.90 9.29 10.20
N ALA A 71 -7.94 10.02 10.76
CA ALA A 71 -7.44 9.75 12.08
C ALA A 71 -8.31 10.43 13.13
N ALA A 72 -9.25 9.70 13.72
CA ALA A 72 -9.92 10.12 14.93
C ALA A 72 -8.98 10.06 16.13
N LYS A 73 -7.84 9.39 16.01
CA LYS A 73 -6.80 9.28 17.03
C LYS A 73 -5.45 9.58 16.38
N PRO A 74 -4.45 10.00 17.17
CA PRO A 74 -3.11 10.20 16.62
C PRO A 74 -2.69 8.97 15.85
N PHE A 75 -2.40 9.17 14.60
CA PHE A 75 -1.97 8.09 13.73
C PHE A 75 -0.56 7.66 14.13
N ASP A 76 -0.38 6.38 14.41
CA ASP A 76 0.94 5.86 14.70
C ASP A 76 1.72 5.77 13.39
N ARG A 77 2.59 6.76 13.18
CA ARG A 77 3.39 6.88 11.98
C ARG A 77 4.62 5.99 11.97
N HIS A 78 4.78 5.20 13.01
CA HIS A 78 6.01 4.46 13.24
C HIS A 78 5.91 3.00 12.85
N GLN A 79 5.08 2.66 11.87
CA GLN A 79 5.12 1.31 11.32
C GLN A 79 6.39 1.18 10.48
N PRO A 80 7.40 0.41 10.90
CA PRO A 80 8.62 0.23 10.12
C PRO A 80 8.29 -0.33 8.73
N GLY A 81 8.90 0.23 7.71
CA GLY A 81 8.69 -0.23 6.35
C GLY A 81 7.56 0.47 5.61
N VAL A 82 6.78 1.33 6.29
CA VAL A 82 5.73 2.11 5.64
C VAL A 82 6.18 3.58 5.59
N VAL A 83 6.21 4.14 4.38
CA VAL A 83 6.64 5.52 4.16
C VAL A 83 5.43 6.40 3.92
N VAL A 84 5.32 7.49 4.69
CA VAL A 84 4.24 8.47 4.53
C VAL A 84 4.62 9.42 3.41
N VAL A 85 3.77 9.57 2.40
CA VAL A 85 4.04 10.35 1.21
C VAL A 85 2.92 11.35 0.94
N PRO A 86 3.22 12.48 0.24
CA PRO A 86 2.18 13.43 -0.13
C PRO A 86 1.24 12.85 -1.20
N PRO A 87 0.02 13.44 -1.37
CA PRO A 87 -0.97 12.90 -2.31
C PRO A 87 -0.49 12.80 -3.76
N GLN A 88 0.35 13.72 -4.21
CA GLN A 88 0.82 13.72 -5.58
C GLN A 88 1.75 12.53 -5.90
N GLU A 89 2.23 11.85 -4.89
CA GLU A 89 3.08 10.67 -5.07
C GLU A 89 2.32 9.52 -5.74
N LEU A 90 0.99 9.50 -5.62
CA LEU A 90 0.18 8.44 -6.22
C LEU A 90 0.40 8.34 -7.73
N SER A 91 0.47 9.48 -8.44
CA SER A 91 0.67 9.45 -9.88
C SER A 91 2.03 8.85 -10.25
N LEU A 92 3.06 9.14 -9.45
CA LEU A 92 4.38 8.57 -9.67
C LEU A 92 4.39 7.06 -9.43
N ILE A 93 3.69 6.61 -8.39
CA ILE A 93 3.55 5.18 -8.09
C ILE A 93 2.90 4.47 -9.26
N LEU A 94 1.81 5.01 -9.81
CA LEU A 94 1.10 4.40 -10.93
C LEU A 94 1.97 4.34 -12.19
N GLN A 95 2.78 5.36 -12.43
CA GLN A 95 3.69 5.37 -13.57
C GLN A 95 4.78 4.29 -13.47
N ASP A 96 5.21 3.99 -12.25
CA ASP A 96 6.27 3.01 -12.02
C ASP A 96 5.78 1.57 -12.07
N CYS A 97 4.46 1.36 -12.01
CA CYS A 97 3.90 0.01 -11.98
C CYS A 97 3.54 -0.45 -13.39
N TYR A 98 3.83 -1.71 -13.68
CA TYR A 98 3.41 -2.35 -14.93
C TYR A 98 1.89 -2.47 -14.99
N ARG A 99 1.30 -2.88 -13.87
CA ARG A 99 -0.15 -2.95 -13.69
C ARG A 99 -0.50 -2.53 -12.28
N TYR A 100 -1.73 -2.11 -12.07
CA TYR A 100 -2.21 -1.81 -10.73
C TYR A 100 -3.67 -2.23 -10.57
N VAL A 101 -4.06 -2.48 -9.32
CA VAL A 101 -5.42 -2.84 -8.93
C VAL A 101 -5.83 -1.93 -7.79
N VAL A 102 -7.09 -1.50 -7.80
CA VAL A 102 -7.64 -0.62 -6.75
C VAL A 102 -8.69 -1.39 -5.95
N PHE A 103 -8.52 -1.37 -4.65
CA PHE A 103 -9.49 -1.97 -3.73
C PHE A 103 -10.19 -0.91 -2.89
#